data_d87bf81cac9f5684068618d8b633921d
#
_entry.id   d87bf81cac9f5684068618d8b633921d
#
_cell.length_a   1.000
_cell.length_b   1.000
_cell.length_c   1.000
_cell.angle_alpha   90.00
_cell.angle_beta   90.00
_cell.angle_gamma   90.00
#
_symmetry.space_group_name_H-M   'P 1'
#
loop_
_entity.id
_entity.type
_entity.pdbx_description
1 polymer ?
#
loop_
_entity_poly.entity_id
_entity_poly.type
_entity_poly.pdbx_seq_one_letter_code
_entity_poly.pdbx_strand_id
1 'polypeptide(L)' 'MKKKVINWGIISSAKIGWEHVIPAIIKSKNSNLLAIASRSKSKATKLQKKFNITKSYGSYDELYLDPDIDIVYNPLPNH' A
#
# COMPACT_ATOMS: atom_id res chain seq x y z
N MET A 1 15.29 22.93 -5.30
CA MET A 1 14.25 22.27 -4.68
C MET A 1 14.35 20.82 -4.73
N LYS A 2 14.14 20.22 -3.63
CA LYS A 2 14.29 18.87 -3.54
C LYS A 2 13.14 18.12 -4.01
N LYS A 3 13.33 17.09 -4.72
CA LYS A 3 12.35 16.24 -5.16
C LYS A 3 11.92 15.37 -4.07
N LYS A 4 10.68 15.23 -3.84
CA LYS A 4 10.18 14.41 -2.81
C LYS A 4 9.57 13.15 -3.35
N VAL A 5 9.87 12.04 -2.72
CA VAL A 5 9.26 10.79 -3.05
C VAL A 5 8.00 10.63 -2.22
N ILE A 6 6.90 10.27 -2.87
CA ILE A 6 5.64 10.06 -2.19
C ILE A 6 5.56 8.61 -1.75
N ASN A 7 5.37 8.39 -0.46
CA ASN A 7 5.25 7.04 0.08
C ASN A 7 3.78 6.64 0.15
N TRP A 8 3.45 5.59 -0.55
CA TRP A 8 2.07 5.11 -0.64
C TRP A 8 1.83 3.95 0.29
N GLY A 9 0.63 3.92 0.86
CA GLY A 9 0.13 2.73 1.53
C GLY A 9 -1.09 2.25 0.77
N ILE A 10 -1.27 0.95 0.69
CA ILE A 10 -2.41 0.36 0.00
C ILE A 10 -3.21 -0.50 0.94
N ILE A 11 -4.53 -0.36 0.90
CA ILE A 11 -5.42 -1.25 1.58
C ILE A 11 -5.83 -2.32 0.60
N SER A 12 -5.56 -3.57 0.93
CA SER A 12 -5.87 -4.70 0.07
C SER A 12 -7.01 -5.50 0.67
N SER A 13 -8.20 -5.26 0.21
CA SER A 13 -9.33 -6.04 0.68
C SER A 13 -9.87 -6.93 -0.42
N ALA A 14 -9.72 -6.51 -1.64
CA ALA A 14 -10.23 -7.27 -2.76
C ALA A 14 -9.13 -7.35 -3.80
N LYS A 15 -9.14 -8.48 -4.49
CA LYS A 15 -8.15 -8.73 -5.50
C LYS A 15 -8.09 -7.67 -6.58
N ILE A 16 -9.22 -7.19 -7.00
CA ILE A 16 -9.29 -6.25 -8.08
C ILE A 16 -8.56 -4.94 -7.80
N GLY A 17 -8.64 -4.46 -6.61
CA GLY A 17 -8.06 -3.15 -6.29
C GLY A 17 -6.56 -3.10 -6.46
N TRP A 18 -5.86 -4.12 -6.04
CA TRP A 18 -4.41 -4.04 -6.04
C TRP A 18 -3.76 -4.50 -7.34
N GLU A 19 -4.45 -5.29 -8.14
CA GLU A 19 -3.84 -5.83 -9.36
C GLU A 19 -3.39 -4.75 -10.33
N HIS A 20 -4.09 -3.64 -10.38
CA HIS A 20 -3.73 -2.57 -11.29
C HIS A 20 -2.98 -1.44 -10.63
N VAL A 21 -3.29 -1.19 -9.38
CA VAL A 21 -2.72 -0.06 -8.67
C VAL A 21 -1.27 -0.27 -8.27
N ILE A 22 -0.95 -1.45 -7.79
CA ILE A 22 0.41 -1.71 -7.33
C ILE A 22 1.43 -1.55 -8.45
N PRO A 23 1.22 -2.15 -9.64
CA PRO A 23 2.18 -1.94 -10.71
C PRO A 23 2.28 -0.48 -11.14
N ALA A 24 1.15 0.24 -11.10
CA ALA A 24 1.17 1.64 -11.50
C ALA A 24 2.01 2.48 -10.54
N ILE A 25 1.89 2.23 -9.25
CA ILE A 25 2.68 2.95 -8.26
C ILE A 25 4.16 2.62 -8.41
N ILE A 26 4.47 1.35 -8.61
CA ILE A 26 5.85 0.93 -8.75
C ILE A 26 6.51 1.57 -9.95
N LYS A 27 5.76 1.76 -11.03
CA LYS A 27 6.32 2.36 -12.22
C LYS A 27 6.46 3.87 -12.15
N SER A 28 5.79 4.49 -11.22
CA SER A 28 5.81 5.93 -11.12
C SER A 28 7.14 6.40 -10.55
N LYS A 29 7.73 7.39 -11.15
CA LYS A 29 9.05 7.85 -10.76
C LYS A 29 9.15 8.40 -9.37
N ASN A 30 8.14 9.11 -8.93
CA ASN A 30 8.19 9.77 -7.64
C ASN A 30 7.38 9.07 -6.58
N SER A 31 7.02 7.83 -6.83
CA SER A 31 6.19 7.08 -5.89
C SER A 31 6.94 5.87 -5.39
N ASN A 32 6.74 5.58 -4.12
CA ASN A 32 7.30 4.42 -3.49
C ASN A 32 6.17 3.70 -2.74
N LEU A 33 5.94 2.45 -3.07
CA LEU A 33 4.93 1.68 -2.36
C LEU A 33 5.56 1.17 -1.07
N LEU A 34 5.31 1.88 0.01
CA LEU A 34 5.96 1.62 1.28
C LEU A 34 5.30 0.52 2.08
N ALA A 35 3.98 0.44 2.04
CA ALA A 35 3.28 -0.49 2.91
C ALA A 35 1.99 -0.99 2.29
N ILE A 36 1.59 -2.18 2.73
CA ILE A 36 0.31 -2.76 2.34
C ILE A 36 -0.36 -3.25 3.60
N ALA A 37 -1.66 -3.08 3.69
CA ALA A 37 -2.44 -3.54 4.83
C ALA A 37 -3.59 -4.40 4.37
N SER A 38 -3.91 -5.40 5.17
CA SER A 38 -5.04 -6.26 4.92
C SER A 38 -5.62 -6.63 6.27
N ARG A 39 -6.86 -7.07 6.31
CA ARG A 39 -7.42 -7.55 7.56
C ARG A 39 -6.76 -8.86 7.96
N SER A 40 -6.07 -9.52 7.05
CA SER A 40 -5.34 -10.72 7.34
C SER A 40 -3.86 -10.44 7.19
N LYS A 41 -3.12 -10.59 8.27
CA LYS A 41 -1.68 -10.36 8.22
C LYS A 41 -0.99 -11.30 7.23
N SER A 42 -1.46 -12.52 7.13
CA SER A 42 -0.85 -13.47 6.21
C SER A 42 -1.05 -13.05 4.76
N LYS A 43 -2.21 -12.47 4.42
CA LYS A 43 -2.44 -11.98 3.08
C LYS A 43 -1.58 -10.76 2.79
N ALA A 44 -1.45 -9.88 3.76
CA ALA A 44 -0.60 -8.70 3.60
C ALA A 44 0.84 -9.12 3.38
N THR A 45 1.32 -10.11 4.13
CA THR A 45 2.67 -10.59 4.00
C THR A 45 2.92 -11.24 2.64
N LYS A 46 1.94 -11.97 2.13
CA LYS A 46 2.06 -12.57 0.83
C LYS A 46 2.23 -11.52 -0.26
N LEU A 47 1.42 -10.49 -0.21
CA LEU A 47 1.49 -9.41 -1.20
C LEU A 47 2.77 -8.60 -1.02
N GLN A 48 3.20 -8.42 0.22
CA GLN A 48 4.45 -7.74 0.48
C GLN A 48 5.60 -8.45 -0.22
N LYS A 49 5.65 -9.76 -0.10
CA LYS A 49 6.70 -10.53 -0.72
C LYS A 49 6.61 -10.56 -2.23
N LYS A 50 5.38 -10.67 -2.73
CA LYS A 50 5.17 -10.74 -4.16
C LYS A 50 5.62 -9.48 -4.89
N PHE A 51 5.39 -8.33 -4.29
CA PHE A 51 5.71 -7.06 -4.91
C PHE A 51 6.87 -6.33 -4.27
N ASN A 52 7.56 -7.00 -3.36
CA ASN A 52 8.74 -6.43 -2.70
C ASN A 52 8.41 -5.11 -1.99
N ILE A 53 7.31 -5.10 -1.26
CA ILE A 53 6.88 -3.93 -0.52
C ILE A 53 7.60 -3.92 0.82
N THR A 54 7.95 -2.74 1.31
CA THR A 54 8.76 -2.61 2.52
C THR A 54 8.07 -3.10 3.79
N LYS A 55 6.81 -2.75 3.96
CA LYS A 55 6.08 -3.07 5.19
C LYS A 55 4.75 -3.74 4.90
N SER A 56 4.26 -4.52 5.85
CA SER A 56 2.92 -5.07 5.76
C SER A 56 2.26 -4.98 7.12
N TYR A 57 0.96 -4.72 7.12
CA TYR A 57 0.19 -4.59 8.34
C TYR A 57 -1.05 -5.49 8.30
N GLY A 58 -1.42 -5.99 9.45
CA GLY A 58 -2.58 -6.86 9.58
C GLY A 58 -3.87 -6.14 9.89
N SER A 59 -3.84 -4.82 9.91
CA SER A 59 -5.04 -4.03 10.09
C SER A 59 -4.90 -2.72 9.35
N TYR A 60 -6.02 -2.11 9.02
CA TYR A 60 -6.01 -0.83 8.32
C TYR A 60 -5.56 0.29 9.23
N ASP A 61 -5.91 0.19 10.52
CA ASP A 61 -5.53 1.21 11.48
C ASP A 61 -4.02 1.35 11.59
N GLU A 62 -3.31 0.24 11.57
CA GLU A 62 -1.86 0.29 11.63
C GLU A 62 -1.27 1.05 10.45
N LEU A 63 -1.88 0.87 9.29
CA LEU A 63 -1.42 1.59 8.12
C LEU A 63 -1.64 3.08 8.25
N TYR A 64 -2.83 3.47 8.71
CA TYR A 64 -3.15 4.88 8.85
C TYR A 64 -2.31 5.58 9.91
N LEU A 65 -1.83 4.82 10.87
CA LEU A 65 -1.00 5.40 11.94
C LEU A 65 0.48 5.49 11.57
N ASP A 66 0.86 4.95 10.43
CA ASP A 66 2.26 4.96 10.01
C ASP A 66 2.64 6.38 9.56
N PRO A 67 3.54 7.05 10.29
CA PRO A 67 3.89 8.44 9.96
C PRO A 67 4.68 8.58 8.66
N ASP A 68 5.19 7.49 8.13
CA ASP A 68 5.97 7.55 6.90
C ASP A 68 5.12 7.47 5.65
N ILE A 69 3.83 7.22 5.81
CA ILE A 69 2.91 7.12 4.68
C ILE A 69 2.38 8.50 4.33
N ASP A 70 2.48 8.88 3.09
CA ASP A 70 1.97 10.16 2.61
C ASP A 70 0.55 10.05 2.05
N ILE A 71 0.28 8.97 1.34
CA ILE A 71 -1.02 8.76 0.70
C ILE A 71 -1.46 7.33 0.89
N VAL A 72 -2.72 7.13 1.18
CA VAL A 72 -3.29 5.79 1.29
C VAL A 72 -4.29 5.58 0.16
N TYR A 73 -4.11 4.52 -0.60
CA TYR A 73 -5.07 4.13 -1.62
C TYR A 73 -6.04 3.14 -1.00
N ASN A 74 -7.30 3.51 -0.98
CA ASN A 74 -8.34 2.70 -0.37
C ASN A 74 -9.37 2.32 -1.43
N PRO A 75 -9.28 1.11 -1.99
CA PRO A 75 -10.22 0.69 -3.03
C PRO A 75 -11.56 0.19 -2.49
N LEU A 76 -11.74 0.21 -1.18
CA LEU A 76 -12.97 -0.29 -0.61
C LEU A 76 -14.17 0.54 -1.05
N PRO A 77 -15.33 -0.09 -1.21
CA PRO A 77 -16.52 0.66 -1.54
C PRO A 77 -16.81 1.68 -0.45
N ASN A 78 -17.33 2.81 -0.88
CA ASN A 78 -17.61 3.86 0.05
C ASN A 78 -19.10 3.86 0.34
N HIS A 79 -19.48 3.50 1.52
CA HIS A 79 -20.91 3.41 1.88
C HIS A 79 -21.32 4.51 2.82
#